data_f477350788d040cfc375de8d763f9195
#
_entry.id   f477350788d040cfc375de8d763f9195
#
_cell.length_a   1.000
_cell.length_b   1.000
_cell.length_c   1.000
_cell.angle_alpha   90.00
_cell.angle_beta   90.00
_cell.angle_gamma   90.00
#
_symmetry.space_group_name_H-M   'P 1'
#
loop_
_entity.id
_entity.type
_entity.pdbx_description
1 polymer ?
#
loop_
_entity_poly.entity_id
_entity_poly.type
_entity_poly.pdbx_seq_one_letter_code
_entity_poly.pdbx_strand_id
1 'polypeptide(L)' 'MKATDFRNLTTVEIEQKITSFKEELFNLRFQLATGQLDNPTRIREVRKSIARAKTILRQREIGIG' A
#
# COMPACT_ATOMS: atom_id res chain seq x y z
N MET A 1 -3.78 -5.05 -3.28
CA MET A 1 -4.99 -5.51 -2.55
C MET A 1 -6.19 -4.68 -2.95
N LYS A 2 -7.36 -5.29 -2.96
CA LYS A 2 -8.62 -4.59 -3.23
C LYS A 2 -9.11 -3.91 -1.96
N ALA A 3 -9.99 -2.91 -2.11
CA ALA A 3 -10.56 -2.20 -0.96
C ALA A 3 -11.26 -3.15 0.03
N THR A 4 -11.96 -4.17 -0.49
CA THR A 4 -12.64 -5.17 0.35
C THR A 4 -11.67 -5.96 1.22
N ASP A 5 -10.46 -6.22 0.74
CA ASP A 5 -9.43 -6.93 1.50
C ASP A 5 -9.02 -6.11 2.73
N PHE A 6 -8.86 -4.79 2.57
CA PHE A 6 -8.53 -3.91 3.68
C PHE A 6 -9.67 -3.77 4.68
N ARG A 7 -10.91 -3.78 4.22
CA ARG A 7 -12.06 -3.61 5.12
C ARG A 7 -12.22 -4.75 6.12
N ASN A 8 -11.69 -5.91 5.81
CA ASN A 8 -11.70 -7.06 6.71
C ASN A 8 -10.59 -7.04 7.75
N LEU A 9 -9.70 -6.05 7.69
CA LEU A 9 -8.56 -5.93 8.60
C LEU A 9 -8.86 -4.94 9.71
N THR A 10 -8.20 -5.12 10.86
CA THR A 10 -8.23 -4.12 11.93
C THR A 10 -7.44 -2.89 11.51
N THR A 11 -7.67 -1.76 12.18
CA THR A 11 -6.93 -0.53 11.91
C THR A 11 -5.42 -0.73 12.05
N VAL A 12 -4.99 -1.45 13.10
CA VAL A 12 -3.57 -1.75 13.31
C VAL A 12 -3.00 -2.59 12.17
N GLU A 13 -3.75 -3.59 11.72
CA GLU A 13 -3.33 -4.43 10.60
C GLU A 13 -3.18 -3.63 9.30
N ILE A 14 -4.10 -2.68 9.05
CA ILE A 14 -4.01 -1.81 7.87
C ILE A 14 -2.76 -0.93 7.96
N GLU A 15 -2.48 -0.35 9.13
CA GLU A 15 -1.29 0.47 9.34
C GLU A 15 -0.01 -0.33 9.10
N GLN A 16 0.03 -1.56 9.57
CA GLN A 16 1.16 -2.46 9.33
C GLN A 16 1.33 -2.77 7.84
N LYS A 17 0.23 -2.96 7.12
CA LYS A 17 0.27 -3.17 5.66
C LYS A 17 0.83 -1.95 4.95
N ILE A 18 0.42 -0.75 5.36
CA ILE A 18 0.94 0.49 4.77
C ILE A 18 2.46 0.57 4.97
N THR A 19 2.95 0.28 6.17
CA THR A 19 4.38 0.28 6.46
C THR A 19 5.12 -0.71 5.56
N SER A 20 4.61 -1.93 5.43
CA SER A 20 5.20 -2.96 4.57
C SER A 20 5.23 -2.52 3.10
N PHE A 21 4.14 -1.93 2.62
CA PHE A 21 4.08 -1.45 1.24
C PHE A 21 5.04 -0.29 1.00
N LYS A 22 5.21 0.60 1.97
CA LYS A 22 6.18 1.71 1.85
C LYS A 22 7.61 1.19 1.76
N GLU A 23 7.95 0.18 2.54
CA GLU A 23 9.27 -0.46 2.48
C GLU A 23 9.47 -1.13 1.12
N GLU A 24 8.47 -1.86 0.64
CA GLU A 24 8.52 -2.48 -0.69
C GLU A 24 8.69 -1.42 -1.78
N LEU A 25 7.93 -0.32 -1.69
CA LEU A 25 8.02 0.76 -2.66
C LEU A 25 9.41 1.38 -2.70
N PHE A 26 10.01 1.60 -1.54
CA PHE A 26 11.36 2.12 -1.44
C PHE A 26 12.36 1.19 -2.13
N ASN A 27 12.28 -0.11 -1.86
CA ASN A 27 13.16 -1.10 -2.47
C ASN A 27 12.97 -1.18 -3.99
N LEU A 28 11.72 -1.14 -4.45
CA LEU A 28 11.41 -1.17 -5.87
C LEU A 28 11.98 0.06 -6.60
N ARG A 29 11.86 1.24 -6.00
CA ARG A 29 12.42 2.47 -6.56
C ARG A 29 13.93 2.41 -6.62
N PHE A 30 14.56 1.85 -5.61
CA PHE A 30 16.00 1.64 -5.59
C PHE A 30 16.42 0.70 -6.72
N GLN A 31 15.72 -0.42 -6.89
CA GLN A 31 15.99 -1.35 -7.98
C GLN A 31 15.81 -0.70 -9.36
N LEU A 32 14.78 0.15 -9.49
CA LEU A 32 14.57 0.88 -10.75
C LEU A 32 15.75 1.82 -11.04
N ALA A 33 16.20 2.55 -10.02
CA ALA A 33 17.31 3.50 -10.15
C ALA A 33 18.63 2.81 -10.53
N THR A 34 18.83 1.57 -10.08
CA THR A 34 20.05 0.80 -10.39
C THR A 34 19.92 -0.09 -11.62
N GLY A 35 18.77 -0.04 -12.30
CA GLY A 35 18.52 -0.84 -13.49
C GLY A 35 18.25 -2.32 -13.21
N GLN A 36 17.93 -2.69 -11.98
CA GLN A 36 17.72 -4.08 -11.57
C GLN A 36 16.25 -4.49 -11.55
N LEU A 37 15.34 -3.56 -11.79
CA LEU A 37 13.90 -3.85 -11.72
C LEU A 37 13.40 -4.38 -13.07
N ASP A 38 12.93 -5.62 -13.08
CA ASP A 38 12.41 -6.26 -14.29
C ASP A 38 10.99 -5.81 -14.65
N ASN A 39 10.16 -5.51 -13.65
CA ASN A 39 8.75 -5.17 -13.87
C ASN A 39 8.34 -3.91 -13.10
N PRO A 40 8.38 -2.73 -13.75
CA PRO A 40 7.99 -1.48 -13.09
C PRO A 40 6.50 -1.40 -12.74
N THR A 41 5.66 -2.27 -13.29
CA THR A 41 4.22 -2.33 -12.97
C THR A 41 4.00 -2.56 -11.47
N ARG A 42 4.89 -3.29 -10.80
CA ARG A 42 4.79 -3.54 -9.36
C ARG A 42 4.81 -2.25 -8.55
N ILE A 43 5.60 -1.26 -8.96
CA ILE A 43 5.63 0.05 -8.30
C ILE A 43 4.24 0.68 -8.30
N ARG A 44 3.57 0.62 -9.45
CA ARG A 44 2.22 1.17 -9.61
C ARG A 44 1.21 0.44 -8.74
N GLU A 45 1.29 -0.88 -8.70
CA GLU A 45 0.41 -1.71 -7.87
C GLU A 45 0.57 -1.40 -6.38
N VAL A 46 1.80 -1.29 -5.90
CA VAL A 46 2.09 -0.98 -4.50
C VAL A 46 1.57 0.42 -4.13
N ARG A 47 1.80 1.40 -5.00
CA ARG A 47 1.29 2.77 -4.78
C ARG A 47 -0.23 2.78 -4.66
N LYS A 48 -0.93 2.04 -5.51
CA LYS A 48 -2.39 1.93 -5.45
C LYS A 48 -2.85 1.27 -4.15
N SER A 49 -2.15 0.23 -3.71
CA SER A 49 -2.47 -0.44 -2.44
C SER A 49 -2.32 0.50 -1.25
N ILE A 50 -1.25 1.30 -1.23
CA ILE A 50 -1.05 2.31 -0.18
C ILE A 50 -2.19 3.33 -0.19
N ALA A 51 -2.55 3.83 -1.36
CA ALA A 51 -3.63 4.81 -1.49
C ALA A 51 -4.96 4.26 -0.99
N ARG A 52 -5.30 3.02 -1.36
CA ARG A 52 -6.52 2.36 -0.90
C ARG A 52 -6.53 2.18 0.61
N ALA A 53 -5.42 1.73 1.18
CA ALA A 53 -5.30 1.53 2.62
C ALA A 53 -5.48 2.84 3.37
N LYS A 54 -4.86 3.92 2.91
CA LYS A 54 -5.01 5.25 3.51
C LYS A 54 -6.45 5.74 3.42
N THR A 55 -7.12 5.49 2.30
CA THR A 55 -8.52 5.87 2.11
C THR A 55 -9.41 5.15 3.13
N ILE A 56 -9.21 3.87 3.34
CA ILE A 56 -9.98 3.08 4.31
C ILE A 56 -9.75 3.62 5.73
N LEU A 57 -8.50 3.89 6.11
CA LEU A 57 -8.20 4.46 7.42
C LEU A 57 -8.89 5.80 7.63
N ARG A 58 -8.85 6.65 6.61
CA ARG A 58 -9.51 7.97 6.66
C ARG A 58 -11.02 7.81 6.85
N GLN A 59 -11.65 6.90 6.13
CA GLN A 59 -13.07 6.63 6.29
C GLN A 59 -13.41 6.18 7.70
N ARG A 60 -12.56 5.36 8.32
CA ARG A 60 -12.75 4.91 9.70
C ARG A 60 -12.63 6.07 10.70
N GLU A 61 -11.68 6.99 10.48
CA GLU A 61 -11.51 8.17 11.33
C GLU A 61 -12.75 9.05 11.33
N ILE A 62 -13.40 9.24 10.18
CA ILE A 62 -14.58 10.10 10.06
C ILE A 62 -15.89 9.32 10.24
N GLY A 63 -15.82 8.05 10.58
CA GLY A 63 -16.99 7.24 10.91
C GLY A 63 -17.79 6.73 9.74
N ILE A 64 -17.25 6.72 8.54
CA ILE A 64 -17.92 6.21 7.32
C ILE A 64 -17.53 4.75 7.07
N GLY A 65 -16.93 4.16 7.92
CA GLY A 65 -16.39 2.86 7.69
C GLY A 65 -17.32 1.72 7.49
#